data_e88fedf5b7ad99e08d31377c11d93cf2
#
_entry.id   e88fedf5b7ad99e08d31377c11d93cf2
#
_cell.length_a   1.000
_cell.length_b   1.000
_cell.length_c   1.000
_cell.angle_alpha   90.00
_cell.angle_beta   90.00
_cell.angle_gamma   90.00
#
_symmetry.space_group_name_H-M   'P 1'
#
loop_
_entity.id
_entity.type
_entity.pdbx_description
1 polymer ?
#
loop_
_entity_poly.entity_id
_entity_poly.type
_entity_poly.pdbx_seq_one_letter_code
_entity_poly.pdbx_strand_id
1 'polypeptide(L)'
;MFVFLIKSLRTEKKISLNSLSKLTGLSRGYLFDLENNRKFNPTLDTLYKISSALNVNLKELFYTELDIEKLKKEMYRRIDKYGIKSKEVLEVSQVIDLLINVKINKD
;
A
#
# COMPACT_ATOMS: atom_id res chain seq x y z
N MET A 1 -10.70 1.79 8.83
CA MET A 1 -9.27 1.58 9.15
C MET A 1 -8.45 1.67 7.88
N PHE A 2 -7.32 2.35 7.94
CA PHE A 2 -6.40 2.40 6.81
C PHE A 2 -5.43 1.23 6.85
N VAL A 3 -5.15 0.68 5.68
CA VAL A 3 -4.12 -0.34 5.50
C VAL A 3 -2.99 0.30 4.69
N PHE A 4 -1.79 0.36 5.26
CA PHE A 4 -0.64 0.98 4.61
C PHE A 4 0.21 -0.05 3.89
N LEU A 5 0.60 0.25 2.66
CA LEU A 5 1.42 -0.63 1.82
C LEU A 5 2.89 -0.19 1.78
N ILE A 6 3.30 0.65 2.72
CA ILE A 6 4.65 1.25 2.75
C ILE A 6 5.73 0.18 2.74
N LYS A 7 5.61 -0.82 3.60
CA LYS A 7 6.61 -1.89 3.70
C LYS A 7 6.72 -2.69 2.41
N SER A 8 5.58 -3.04 1.81
CA SER A 8 5.57 -3.79 0.55
C SER A 8 6.22 -3.00 -0.59
N LEU A 9 5.84 -1.73 -0.72
CA LEU A 9 6.40 -0.85 -1.75
C LEU A 9 7.89 -0.61 -1.53
N ARG A 10 8.29 -0.36 -0.29
CA ARG A 10 9.69 -0.15 0.07
C ARG A 10 10.54 -1.37 -0.25
N THR A 11 10.07 -2.54 0.14
CA THR A 11 10.76 -3.82 -0.09
C THR A 11 10.89 -4.11 -1.58
N GLU A 12 9.83 -3.89 -2.34
CA GLU A 12 9.83 -4.07 -3.78
C GLU A 12 10.87 -3.18 -4.46
N LYS A 13 11.01 -1.96 -3.98
CA LYS A 13 11.98 -0.98 -4.52
C LYS A 13 13.35 -1.09 -3.88
N LYS A 14 13.56 -2.06 -2.99
CA LYS A 14 14.83 -2.31 -2.29
C LYS A 14 15.32 -1.10 -1.49
N ILE A 15 14.40 -0.39 -0.88
CA ILE A 15 14.69 0.77 -0.02
C ILE A 15 14.61 0.33 1.44
N SER A 16 15.69 0.54 2.20
CA SER A 16 15.69 0.22 3.63
C SER A 16 14.87 1.24 4.42
N LEU A 17 14.47 0.85 5.62
CA LEU A 17 13.75 1.76 6.53
C LEU A 17 14.62 2.98 6.87
N ASN A 18 15.92 2.78 7.06
CA ASN A 18 16.87 3.87 7.32
C ASN A 18 16.92 4.84 6.12
N SER A 19 16.97 4.31 4.91
CA SER A 19 16.99 5.14 3.70
C SER A 19 15.69 5.93 3.57
N LEU A 20 14.55 5.29 3.82
CA LEU A 20 13.27 5.97 3.77
C LEU A 20 13.17 7.09 4.82
N SER A 21 13.69 6.84 6.02
CA SER A 21 13.78 7.86 7.07
C SER A 21 14.56 9.08 6.60
N LYS A 22 15.73 8.86 5.97
CA LYS A 22 16.56 9.94 5.45
C LYS A 22 15.88 10.70 4.31
N LEU A 23 15.22 10.00 3.42
CA LEU A 23 14.55 10.61 2.27
C LEU A 23 13.33 11.44 2.68
N THR A 24 12.62 11.03 3.70
CA THR A 24 11.40 11.70 4.14
C THR A 24 11.62 12.73 5.24
N GLY A 25 12.72 12.61 5.99
CA GLY A 25 12.91 13.40 7.20
C GLY A 25 12.08 12.93 8.38
N LEU A 26 11.38 11.81 8.26
CA LEU A 26 10.56 11.22 9.32
C LEU A 26 11.41 10.23 10.13
N SER A 27 11.12 10.10 11.41
CA SER A 27 11.87 9.17 12.25
C SER A 27 11.62 7.72 11.82
N ARG A 28 12.64 6.90 12.00
CA ARG A 28 12.57 5.47 11.70
C ARG A 28 11.49 4.78 12.53
N GLY A 29 11.38 5.14 13.82
CA GLY A 29 10.36 4.58 14.70
C GLY A 29 8.94 4.91 14.24
N TYR A 30 8.74 6.14 13.79
CA TYR A 30 7.44 6.57 13.26
C TYR A 30 7.07 5.77 12.00
N LEU A 31 8.02 5.63 11.07
CA LEU A 31 7.82 4.84 9.84
C LEU A 31 7.53 3.38 10.16
N PHE A 32 8.26 2.82 11.12
CA PHE A 32 8.02 1.45 11.57
C PHE A 32 6.60 1.28 12.10
N ASP A 33 6.13 2.23 12.90
CA ASP A 33 4.76 2.19 13.43
C ASP A 33 3.71 2.28 12.33
N LEU A 34 3.93 3.13 11.32
CA LEU A 34 3.05 3.20 10.16
C LEU A 34 3.02 1.88 9.38
N GLU A 35 4.20 1.27 9.14
CA GLU A 35 4.29 0.00 8.42
C GLU A 35 3.57 -1.13 9.14
N ASN A 36 3.55 -1.09 10.47
CA ASN A 36 2.94 -2.12 11.29
C ASN A 36 1.53 -1.74 11.76
N ASN A 37 0.96 -0.72 11.16
CA ASN A 37 -0.39 -0.24 11.44
C ASN A 37 -0.62 0.15 12.91
N ARG A 38 0.42 0.67 13.57
CA ARG A 38 0.34 1.18 14.94
C ARG A 38 -0.03 2.66 15.00
N LYS A 39 0.14 3.37 13.89
CA LYS A 39 -0.27 4.75 13.71
C LYS A 39 -1.32 4.80 12.62
N PHE A 40 -2.45 5.46 12.88
CA PHE A 40 -3.60 5.41 11.98
C PHE A 40 -3.99 6.76 11.37
N ASN A 41 -3.43 7.85 11.85
CA ASN A 41 -3.81 9.19 11.41
C ASN A 41 -2.60 10.02 10.98
N PRO A 42 -1.81 9.58 9.97
CA PRO A 42 -0.75 10.43 9.45
C PRO A 42 -1.36 11.64 8.76
N THR A 43 -0.63 12.75 8.76
CA THR A 43 -1.07 13.93 8.01
C THR A 43 -0.89 13.71 6.52
N LEU A 44 -1.60 14.50 5.72
CA LEU A 44 -1.45 14.46 4.26
C LEU A 44 -0.01 14.79 3.85
N ASP A 45 0.62 15.75 4.54
CA ASP A 45 2.03 16.10 4.30
C ASP A 45 2.95 14.90 4.51
N THR A 46 2.74 14.15 5.58
CA THR A 46 3.51 12.92 5.86
C THR A 46 3.35 11.91 4.74
N LEU A 47 2.13 11.69 4.28
CA LEU A 47 1.84 10.76 3.19
C LEU A 47 2.50 11.20 1.89
N TYR A 48 2.50 12.50 1.59
CA TYR A 48 3.18 13.04 0.41
C TYR A 48 4.68 12.82 0.47
N LYS A 49 5.29 13.03 1.63
CA LYS A 49 6.73 12.79 1.81
C LYS A 49 7.08 11.34 1.51
N ILE A 50 6.28 10.40 2.02
CA ILE A 50 6.51 8.98 1.81
C ILE A 50 6.28 8.60 0.33
N SER A 51 5.19 9.06 -0.27
CA SER A 51 4.90 8.76 -1.67
C SER A 51 5.99 9.29 -2.60
N SER A 52 6.48 10.49 -2.35
CA SER A 52 7.56 11.09 -3.14
C SER A 52 8.86 10.29 -2.99
N ALA A 53 9.19 9.87 -1.78
CA ALA A 53 10.40 9.08 -1.51
C ALA A 53 10.34 7.71 -2.20
N LEU A 54 9.16 7.12 -2.26
CA LEU A 54 8.95 5.82 -2.92
C LEU A 54 8.65 5.95 -4.42
N ASN A 55 8.52 7.17 -4.90
CA ASN A 55 8.17 7.45 -6.31
C ASN A 55 6.88 6.75 -6.75
N VAL A 56 5.86 6.85 -5.92
CA VAL A 56 4.53 6.29 -6.19
C VAL A 56 3.48 7.38 -5.99
N ASN A 57 2.28 7.16 -6.51
CA ASN A 57 1.16 8.06 -6.26
C ASN A 57 0.65 7.90 -4.83
N LEU A 58 0.13 8.99 -4.28
CA LEU A 58 -0.43 8.98 -2.93
C LEU A 58 -1.44 7.85 -2.73
N LYS A 59 -2.26 7.60 -3.73
CA LYS A 59 -3.30 6.56 -3.68
C LYS A 59 -2.75 5.14 -3.58
N GLU A 60 -1.49 4.94 -3.93
CA GLU A 60 -0.85 3.62 -3.86
C GLU A 60 -0.33 3.27 -2.48
N LEU A 61 -0.28 4.25 -1.57
CA LEU A 61 0.28 4.05 -0.23
C LEU A 61 -0.67 3.33 0.73
N PHE A 62 -1.96 3.52 0.56
CA PHE A 62 -2.92 3.02 1.54
C PHE A 62 -4.27 2.70 0.92
N TYR A 63 -5.02 1.83 1.60
CA TYR A 63 -6.40 1.47 1.23
C TYR A 63 -7.23 1.36 2.49
N THR A 64 -8.54 1.55 2.33
CA THR A 64 -9.51 1.27 3.40
C THR A 64 -10.18 -0.08 3.11
N GLU A 65 -10.92 -0.62 4.06
CA GLU A 65 -11.69 -1.85 3.84
C GLU A 65 -12.72 -1.66 2.72
N LEU A 66 -13.28 -0.46 2.62
CA LEU A 66 -14.21 -0.12 1.56
C LEU A 66 -13.53 -0.21 0.18
N ASP A 67 -12.26 0.16 0.09
CA ASP A 67 -11.50 0.09 -1.16
C ASP A 67 -11.24 -1.36 -1.56
N ILE A 68 -11.08 -2.28 -0.61
CA ILE A 68 -10.94 -3.70 -0.91
C ILE A 68 -12.18 -4.22 -1.65
N GLU A 69 -13.38 -3.84 -1.20
CA GLU A 69 -14.63 -4.22 -1.87
C GLU A 69 -14.72 -3.64 -3.28
N LYS A 70 -14.31 -2.38 -3.44
CA LYS A 70 -14.26 -1.75 -4.77
C LYS A 70 -13.28 -2.46 -5.69
N LEU A 71 -12.12 -2.86 -5.15
CA LEU A 71 -11.11 -3.60 -5.92
C LEU A 71 -11.62 -4.95 -6.36
N LYS A 72 -12.34 -5.67 -5.51
CA LYS A 72 -12.95 -6.95 -5.89
C LYS A 72 -13.94 -6.78 -7.04
N LYS A 73 -14.80 -5.77 -6.98
CA LYS A 73 -15.75 -5.47 -8.04
C LYS A 73 -15.03 -5.13 -9.35
N GLU A 74 -13.96 -4.35 -9.26
CA GLU A 74 -13.15 -3.99 -10.42
C GLU A 74 -12.48 -5.22 -11.03
N MET A 75 -11.99 -6.14 -10.19
CA MET A 75 -11.40 -7.38 -10.66
C MET A 75 -12.40 -8.21 -11.46
N TYR A 76 -13.62 -8.38 -10.92
CA TYR A 76 -14.67 -9.13 -11.62
C TYR A 76 -15.02 -8.49 -12.95
N ARG A 77 -15.12 -7.17 -13.00
CA ARG A 77 -15.39 -6.44 -14.24
C ARG A 77 -14.29 -6.68 -15.28
N ARG A 78 -13.03 -6.70 -14.86
CA ARG A 78 -11.88 -6.95 -15.74
C ARG A 78 -11.84 -8.40 -16.22
N ILE A 79 -12.25 -9.35 -15.39
CA ILE A 79 -12.36 -10.76 -15.79
C ILE A 79 -13.36 -10.87 -16.95
N ASP A 80 -14.53 -10.24 -16.82
CA ASP A 80 -15.56 -10.26 -17.87
C ASP A 80 -15.08 -9.62 -19.17
N LYS A 81 -14.32 -8.52 -19.08
CA LYS A 81 -13.89 -7.75 -20.24
C LYS A 81 -12.63 -8.30 -20.91
N TYR A 82 -11.64 -8.72 -20.13
CA TYR A 82 -10.31 -9.09 -20.63
C TYR A 82 -9.93 -10.54 -20.41
N GLY A 83 -10.67 -11.27 -19.60
CA GLY A 83 -10.36 -12.65 -19.23
C GLY A 83 -9.53 -12.76 -17.96
N ILE A 84 -9.66 -13.92 -17.31
CA ILE A 84 -9.07 -14.14 -15.97
C ILE A 84 -7.55 -14.09 -15.93
N LYS A 85 -6.88 -14.37 -17.06
CA LYS A 85 -5.42 -14.39 -17.14
C LYS A 85 -4.83 -13.07 -17.66
N SER A 86 -5.65 -12.05 -17.82
CA SER A 86 -5.17 -10.78 -18.35
C SER A 86 -4.29 -10.03 -17.35
N LYS A 87 -3.43 -9.17 -17.87
CA LYS A 87 -2.58 -8.30 -17.07
C LYS A 87 -3.42 -7.39 -16.16
N GLU A 88 -4.54 -6.92 -16.66
CA GLU A 88 -5.45 -6.03 -15.94
C GLU A 88 -6.04 -6.69 -14.70
N VAL A 89 -6.39 -7.97 -14.79
CA VAL A 89 -6.89 -8.75 -13.66
C VAL A 89 -5.76 -9.03 -12.67
N LEU A 90 -4.59 -9.39 -13.18
CA LEU A 90 -3.44 -9.71 -12.32
C LEU A 90 -3.04 -8.51 -11.45
N GLU A 91 -3.02 -7.31 -11.99
CA GLU A 91 -2.68 -6.10 -11.25
C GLU A 91 -3.61 -5.89 -10.06
N VAL A 92 -4.91 -5.99 -10.27
CA VAL A 92 -5.91 -5.82 -9.20
C VAL A 92 -5.82 -6.96 -8.19
N SER A 93 -5.67 -8.20 -8.66
CA SER A 93 -5.54 -9.38 -7.80
C SER A 93 -4.32 -9.26 -6.87
N GLN A 94 -3.19 -8.80 -7.38
CA GLN A 94 -1.98 -8.59 -6.57
C GLN A 94 -2.20 -7.57 -5.47
N VAL A 95 -2.90 -6.48 -5.76
CA VAL A 95 -3.21 -5.47 -4.74
C VAL A 95 -4.11 -6.06 -3.65
N ILE A 96 -5.12 -6.81 -4.03
CA ILE A 96 -6.03 -7.47 -3.08
C ILE A 96 -5.25 -8.44 -2.18
N ASP A 97 -4.37 -9.25 -2.75
CA ASP A 97 -3.54 -10.19 -1.99
C ASP A 97 -2.65 -9.49 -0.98
N LEU A 98 -2.03 -8.36 -1.37
CA LEU A 98 -1.22 -7.57 -0.47
C LEU A 98 -2.04 -7.03 0.71
N LEU A 99 -3.24 -6.54 0.44
CA LEU A 99 -4.13 -6.03 1.48
C LEU A 99 -4.57 -7.12 2.45
N ILE A 100 -4.90 -8.30 1.94
CA ILE A 100 -5.28 -9.44 2.76
C ILE A 100 -4.11 -9.87 3.65
N ASN A 101 -2.90 -9.95 3.10
CA ASN A 101 -1.71 -10.33 3.85
C ASN A 101 -1.39 -9.33 4.97
N VAL A 102 -1.51 -8.04 4.71
CA VAL A 102 -1.30 -7.01 5.73
C VAL A 102 -2.34 -7.17 6.85
N LYS A 103 -3.59 -7.43 6.50
CA LYS A 103 -4.68 -7.62 7.46
C LYS A 103 -4.47 -8.86 8.32
N ILE A 104 -4.03 -9.97 7.74
CA ILE A 104 -3.74 -11.22 8.45
C ILE A 104 -2.55 -11.04 9.41
N ASN A 105 -1.48 -10.41 8.95
CA ASN A 105 -0.27 -10.22 9.75
C ASN A 105 -0.47 -9.26 10.92
N LYS A 106 -1.55 -8.54 10.94
CA LYS A 106 -1.89 -7.61 12.02
C LYS A 106 -2.47 -8.32 13.23
N ASP A 107 -3.07 -9.46 13.02
CA ASP A 107 -3.65 -10.28 14.09
C ASP A 107 -2.59 -11.20 14.68
#